data_4530dfd0a71e4ffc14321a8af86ca1b1
#
_entry.id   4530dfd0a71e4ffc14321a8af86ca1b1
#
_cell.length_a   1.000
_cell.length_b   1.000
_cell.length_c   1.000
_cell.angle_alpha   90.00
_cell.angle_beta   90.00
_cell.angle_gamma   90.00
#
_symmetry.space_group_name_H-M   'P 1'
#
loop_
_entity.id
_entity.type
_entity.pdbx_description
1 polymer ?
#
loop_
_entity_poly.entity_id
_entity_poly.type
_entity_poly.pdbx_seq_one_letter_code
_entity_poly.pdbx_strand_id
1 'polypeptide(L)'
;MTPLSPILTNFYADHNNHHWLVTRDPVLCCTILMLSSRYHVLPGAGGESRNFFIHHRLWQHCQQLVVRLIFGQEKSSHTRIRSIGTIEALLLMSEWHPRSLHFPPESDGWDSDLVLAPEHQESEGSSADRWLEDMIEPAKRSDQMSWMLLGSALSLAHELGIFELDDKKCDYTSVYEGSISDDQIKLRRQRVQRLLYVYINQLAWRIGCVSLMPQSLSHAIAGRQISRALSQPGDEWLAFMDSWMDLTKLAKSVTDTFFPSVSFARQQFHSGRYIDLLDHFRTLLVRWKDDHLRPQGRHSPFQSSGFSLIPSSMNANIF
;
A
#
# COMPACT_ATOMS: atom_id res chain seq x y z
N MET A 1 -16.09 -2.68 -1.32
CA MET A 1 -14.65 -2.37 -1.22
C MET A 1 -13.81 -3.01 -2.33
N THR A 2 -14.13 -4.19 -2.80
CA THR A 2 -13.38 -4.84 -3.89
C THR A 2 -13.15 -3.98 -5.15
N PRO A 3 -14.07 -3.10 -5.60
CA PRO A 3 -13.79 -2.22 -6.74
C PRO A 3 -12.87 -1.02 -6.42
N LEU A 4 -12.53 -0.78 -5.14
CA LEU A 4 -11.76 0.39 -4.71
C LEU A 4 -10.30 0.08 -4.35
N SER A 5 -9.94 -1.20 -4.22
CA SER A 5 -8.57 -1.60 -3.90
C SER A 5 -8.15 -2.83 -4.69
N PRO A 6 -6.99 -2.79 -5.36
CA PRO A 6 -6.45 -3.93 -6.11
C PRO A 6 -5.95 -5.06 -5.20
N ILE A 7 -5.88 -4.82 -3.89
CA ILE A 7 -5.45 -5.80 -2.89
C ILE A 7 -6.54 -6.84 -2.65
N LEU A 8 -7.80 -6.38 -2.58
CA LEU A 8 -8.95 -7.26 -2.35
C LEU A 8 -9.46 -7.87 -3.65
N THR A 9 -9.80 -9.16 -3.61
CA THR A 9 -10.40 -9.89 -4.73
C THR A 9 -11.83 -10.28 -4.45
N ASN A 10 -12.50 -10.76 -5.49
CA ASN A 10 -13.84 -11.36 -5.38
C ASN A 10 -13.88 -12.53 -4.40
N PHE A 11 -12.75 -13.22 -4.17
CA PHE A 11 -12.63 -14.26 -3.15
C PHE A 11 -13.10 -13.81 -1.77
N TYR A 12 -12.75 -12.59 -1.35
CA TYR A 12 -13.12 -12.03 -0.04
C TYR A 12 -14.56 -11.52 0.01
N ALA A 13 -15.19 -11.30 -1.13
CA ALA A 13 -16.59 -10.90 -1.23
C ALA A 13 -17.56 -12.09 -1.14
N ASP A 14 -17.10 -13.30 -1.39
CA ASP A 14 -17.90 -14.52 -1.31
C ASP A 14 -18.12 -14.94 0.16
N HIS A 15 -19.38 -15.05 0.56
CA HIS A 15 -19.78 -15.47 1.91
C HIS A 15 -19.24 -16.85 2.30
N ASN A 16 -19.08 -17.75 1.35
CA ASN A 16 -18.54 -19.08 1.60
C ASN A 16 -17.10 -19.05 2.11
N ASN A 17 -16.36 -18.00 1.78
CA ASN A 17 -14.95 -17.83 2.16
C ASN A 17 -14.77 -17.04 3.46
N HIS A 18 -15.83 -16.49 4.07
CA HIS A 18 -15.71 -15.69 5.28
C HIS A 18 -15.17 -16.49 6.47
N HIS A 19 -15.58 -17.75 6.61
CA HIS A 19 -15.04 -18.63 7.66
C HIS A 19 -13.52 -18.79 7.50
N TRP A 20 -13.05 -18.96 6.27
CA TRP A 20 -11.64 -19.06 5.95
C TRP A 20 -10.90 -17.76 6.31
N LEU A 21 -11.45 -16.60 5.93
CA LEU A 21 -10.88 -15.28 6.23
C LEU A 21 -10.70 -15.07 7.75
N VAL A 22 -11.73 -15.41 8.55
CA VAL A 22 -11.68 -15.27 10.01
C VAL A 22 -10.65 -16.21 10.64
N THR A 23 -10.56 -17.45 10.16
CA THR A 23 -9.74 -18.49 10.79
C THR A 23 -8.30 -18.50 10.31
N ARG A 24 -8.03 -18.09 9.06
CA ARG A 24 -6.71 -18.19 8.41
C ARG A 24 -5.99 -16.84 8.30
N ASP A 25 -6.72 -15.78 8.06
CA ASP A 25 -6.18 -14.43 7.88
C ASP A 25 -6.85 -13.41 8.83
N PRO A 26 -6.73 -13.60 10.16
CA PRO A 26 -7.43 -12.76 11.14
C PRO A 26 -7.01 -11.28 11.08
N VAL A 27 -5.77 -10.98 10.73
CA VAL A 27 -5.29 -9.60 10.57
C VAL A 27 -5.98 -8.93 9.39
N LEU A 28 -6.06 -9.62 8.26
CA LEU A 28 -6.77 -9.12 7.07
C LEU A 28 -8.26 -8.93 7.35
N CYS A 29 -8.89 -9.90 8.01
CA CYS A 29 -10.29 -9.81 8.42
C CYS A 29 -10.54 -8.56 9.28
N CYS A 30 -9.74 -8.37 10.33
CA CYS A 30 -9.86 -7.21 11.21
C CYS A 30 -9.64 -5.89 10.47
N THR A 31 -8.68 -5.84 9.56
CA THR A 31 -8.39 -4.65 8.73
C THR A 31 -9.55 -4.33 7.81
N ILE A 32 -10.15 -5.32 7.13
CA ILE A 32 -11.33 -5.12 6.27
C ILE A 32 -12.50 -4.56 7.10
N LEU A 33 -12.75 -5.12 8.28
CA LEU A 33 -13.81 -4.64 9.17
C LEU A 33 -13.54 -3.22 9.67
N MET A 34 -12.31 -2.92 10.05
CA MET A 34 -11.89 -1.58 10.48
C MET A 34 -12.10 -0.55 9.36
N LEU A 35 -11.68 -0.84 8.14
CA LEU A 35 -11.88 0.04 7.00
C LEU A 35 -13.36 0.18 6.64
N SER A 36 -14.11 -0.93 6.64
CA SER A 36 -15.55 -0.91 6.37
C SER A 36 -16.29 -0.04 7.38
N SER A 37 -15.94 -0.13 8.66
CA SER A 37 -16.53 0.70 9.70
C SER A 37 -16.26 2.20 9.55
N ARG A 38 -15.22 2.60 8.83
CA ARG A 38 -14.94 3.99 8.54
C ARG A 38 -15.92 4.61 7.55
N TYR A 39 -16.37 3.82 6.56
CA TYR A 39 -17.12 4.33 5.40
C TYR A 39 -18.61 3.95 5.40
N HIS A 40 -19.02 3.00 6.23
CA HIS A 40 -20.41 2.55 6.31
C HIS A 40 -21.00 2.96 7.64
N VAL A 41 -21.97 3.87 7.60
CA VAL A 41 -22.69 4.30 8.79
C VAL A 41 -23.73 3.24 9.16
N LEU A 42 -23.77 2.86 10.43
CA LEU A 42 -24.76 1.93 10.95
C LEU A 42 -26.15 2.58 10.99
N PRO A 43 -27.20 1.86 10.60
CA PRO A 43 -28.55 2.38 10.62
C PRO A 43 -29.06 2.57 12.07
N GLY A 44 -29.97 3.54 12.25
CA GLY A 44 -30.67 3.80 13.50
C GLY A 44 -30.08 4.94 14.33
N ALA A 45 -30.76 5.28 15.41
CA ALA A 45 -30.37 6.38 16.30
C ALA A 45 -28.97 6.15 16.90
N GLY A 46 -28.12 7.19 16.88
CA GLY A 46 -26.72 7.10 17.34
C GLY A 46 -25.82 6.24 16.46
N GLY A 47 -26.20 5.94 15.21
CA GLY A 47 -25.44 5.11 14.29
C GLY A 47 -24.00 5.58 14.06
N GLU A 48 -23.80 6.89 13.93
CA GLU A 48 -22.48 7.48 13.76
C GLU A 48 -21.56 7.30 14.98
N SER A 49 -22.08 7.56 16.18
CA SER A 49 -21.30 7.39 17.41
C SER A 49 -20.93 5.93 17.66
N ARG A 50 -21.86 5.00 17.42
CA ARG A 50 -21.59 3.56 17.50
C ARG A 50 -20.55 3.14 16.47
N ASN A 51 -20.66 3.66 15.26
CA ASN A 51 -19.74 3.37 14.17
C ASN A 51 -18.32 3.88 14.49
N PHE A 52 -18.21 5.08 15.04
CA PHE A 52 -16.94 5.64 15.50
C PHE A 52 -16.31 4.75 16.59
N PHE A 53 -17.10 4.32 17.59
CA PHE A 53 -16.61 3.44 18.65
C PHE A 53 -16.15 2.10 18.11
N ILE A 54 -16.91 1.47 17.20
CA ILE A 54 -16.53 0.20 16.56
C ILE A 54 -15.23 0.37 15.76
N HIS A 55 -15.12 1.43 14.96
CA HIS A 55 -13.92 1.73 14.20
C HIS A 55 -12.70 1.90 15.11
N HIS A 56 -12.83 2.64 16.19
CA HIS A 56 -11.76 2.86 17.17
C HIS A 56 -11.31 1.55 17.82
N ARG A 57 -12.25 0.69 18.25
CA ARG A 57 -11.94 -0.61 18.84
C ARG A 57 -11.27 -1.57 17.86
N LEU A 58 -11.73 -1.61 16.62
CA LEU A 58 -11.11 -2.42 15.57
C LEU A 58 -9.70 -1.91 15.25
N TRP A 59 -9.52 -0.60 15.19
CA TRP A 59 -8.20 0.00 14.99
C TRP A 59 -7.23 -0.37 16.13
N GLN A 60 -7.65 -0.22 17.39
CA GLN A 60 -6.84 -0.64 18.54
C GLN A 60 -6.44 -2.13 18.43
N HIS A 61 -7.36 -2.97 17.99
CA HIS A 61 -7.06 -4.39 17.78
C HIS A 61 -6.05 -4.62 16.66
N CYS A 62 -6.21 -3.94 15.52
CA CYS A 62 -5.23 -3.98 14.43
C CYS A 62 -3.84 -3.53 14.91
N GLN A 63 -3.74 -2.45 15.68
CA GLN A 63 -2.47 -2.01 16.27
C GLN A 63 -1.83 -3.10 17.14
N GLN A 64 -2.60 -3.73 18.01
CA GLN A 64 -2.10 -4.82 18.86
C GLN A 64 -1.59 -6.02 18.04
N LEU A 65 -2.27 -6.36 16.92
CA LEU A 65 -1.84 -7.43 16.03
C LEU A 65 -0.52 -7.07 15.33
N VAL A 66 -0.40 -5.83 14.85
CA VAL A 66 0.84 -5.33 14.23
C VAL A 66 1.99 -5.29 15.25
N VAL A 67 1.75 -4.82 16.47
CA VAL A 67 2.75 -4.82 17.56
C VAL A 67 3.24 -6.23 17.86
N ARG A 68 2.32 -7.21 17.97
CA ARG A 68 2.68 -8.61 18.17
C ARG A 68 3.52 -9.18 17.03
N LEU A 69 3.19 -8.82 15.78
CA LEU A 69 3.96 -9.22 14.60
C LEU A 69 5.40 -8.68 14.68
N ILE A 70 5.55 -7.37 14.97
CA ILE A 70 6.86 -6.69 14.97
C ILE A 70 7.74 -7.20 16.10
N PHE A 71 7.18 -7.41 17.29
CA PHE A 71 7.93 -7.84 18.49
C PHE A 71 7.97 -9.37 18.69
N GLY A 72 7.48 -10.16 17.73
CA GLY A 72 7.50 -11.63 17.83
C GLY A 72 6.69 -12.18 19.00
N GLN A 73 5.69 -11.45 19.49
CA GLN A 73 4.87 -11.83 20.65
C GLN A 73 3.75 -12.81 20.28
N GLU A 74 4.07 -13.81 19.50
CA GLU A 74 3.12 -14.83 19.05
C GLU A 74 3.25 -16.09 19.92
N LYS A 75 2.12 -16.59 20.40
CA LYS A 75 2.10 -17.92 21.04
C LYS A 75 2.09 -18.97 19.94
N SER A 76 3.13 -19.81 19.91
CA SER A 76 3.49 -20.69 18.80
C SER A 76 2.46 -21.72 18.33
N SER A 77 1.27 -21.82 18.90
CA SER A 77 0.38 -22.92 18.52
C SER A 77 -0.91 -22.53 17.78
N HIS A 78 -1.37 -21.28 17.81
CA HIS A 78 -2.72 -20.99 17.27
C HIS A 78 -2.91 -19.65 16.55
N THR A 79 -1.99 -18.70 16.64
CA THR A 79 -2.17 -17.38 16.01
C THR A 79 -1.44 -17.30 14.68
N ARG A 80 -2.20 -17.28 13.59
CA ARG A 80 -1.67 -17.18 12.22
C ARG A 80 -1.51 -15.71 11.82
N ILE A 81 -0.69 -14.97 12.58
CA ILE A 81 -0.42 -13.56 12.26
C ILE A 81 0.61 -13.47 11.12
N ARG A 82 1.54 -14.45 11.00
CA ARG A 82 2.52 -14.51 9.92
C ARG A 82 1.93 -15.21 8.71
N SER A 83 1.19 -14.47 7.89
CA SER A 83 0.51 -15.00 6.70
C SER A 83 0.57 -14.00 5.54
N ILE A 84 0.26 -14.46 4.33
CA ILE A 84 0.11 -13.60 3.15
C ILE A 84 -0.99 -12.57 3.40
N GLY A 85 -2.07 -12.95 4.09
CA GLY A 85 -3.15 -12.03 4.45
C GLY A 85 -2.69 -10.88 5.35
N THR A 86 -1.70 -11.09 6.19
CA THR A 86 -1.12 -10.01 6.99
C THR A 86 -0.36 -9.01 6.12
N ILE A 87 0.36 -9.46 5.10
CA ILE A 87 0.98 -8.55 4.13
C ILE A 87 -0.09 -7.72 3.41
N GLU A 88 -1.16 -8.37 2.95
CA GLU A 88 -2.30 -7.68 2.32
C GLU A 88 -2.96 -6.68 3.28
N ALA A 89 -3.08 -7.01 4.56
CA ALA A 89 -3.60 -6.10 5.58
C ALA A 89 -2.72 -4.86 5.77
N LEU A 90 -1.39 -5.02 5.83
CA LEU A 90 -0.44 -3.92 5.95
C LEU A 90 -0.49 -3.01 4.71
N LEU A 91 -0.61 -3.60 3.50
CA LEU A 91 -0.82 -2.86 2.26
C LEU A 91 -2.13 -2.07 2.29
N LEU A 92 -3.24 -2.67 2.74
CA LEU A 92 -4.52 -1.98 2.88
C LEU A 92 -4.43 -0.81 3.87
N MET A 93 -3.77 -1.00 5.02
CA MET A 93 -3.60 0.08 6.01
C MET A 93 -2.68 1.19 5.51
N SER A 94 -1.73 0.90 4.60
CA SER A 94 -0.89 1.93 3.99
C SER A 94 -1.61 2.76 2.94
N GLU A 95 -2.70 2.25 2.37
CA GLU A 95 -3.54 2.94 1.39
C GLU A 95 -4.72 3.67 2.07
N TRP A 96 -5.33 3.00 3.05
CA TRP A 96 -6.53 3.46 3.74
C TRP A 96 -6.27 3.66 5.23
N HIS A 97 -5.94 4.89 5.60
CA HIS A 97 -5.53 5.22 6.96
C HIS A 97 -6.71 5.25 7.94
N PRO A 98 -6.49 4.92 9.24
CA PRO A 98 -7.50 5.05 10.27
C PRO A 98 -7.81 6.52 10.60
N ARG A 99 -8.97 6.78 11.21
CA ARG A 99 -9.35 8.13 11.64
C ARG A 99 -8.39 8.74 12.67
N SER A 100 -7.82 7.92 13.54
CA SER A 100 -6.90 8.36 14.60
C SER A 100 -5.63 9.03 14.07
N LEU A 101 -5.30 8.85 12.80
CA LEU A 101 -4.17 9.54 12.18
C LEU A 101 -4.38 11.08 12.12
N HIS A 102 -5.64 11.51 11.98
CA HIS A 102 -5.99 12.93 11.99
C HIS A 102 -6.09 13.51 13.41
N PHE A 103 -6.28 12.64 14.42
CA PHE A 103 -6.45 13.02 15.82
C PHE A 103 -5.48 12.17 16.66
N PRO A 104 -4.16 12.45 16.63
CA PRO A 104 -3.21 11.75 17.48
C PRO A 104 -3.52 12.04 18.95
N PRO A 105 -3.11 11.14 19.87
CA PRO A 105 -3.21 11.44 21.30
C PRO A 105 -2.38 12.70 21.63
N GLU A 106 -2.87 13.52 22.51
CA GLU A 106 -2.25 14.82 22.84
C GLU A 106 -0.86 14.67 23.47
N SER A 107 -0.65 13.64 24.27
CA SER A 107 0.67 13.34 24.86
C SER A 107 0.70 11.89 25.34
N ASP A 108 1.88 11.27 25.29
CA ASP A 108 2.14 9.94 25.85
C ASP A 108 2.87 9.98 27.21
N GLY A 109 3.05 11.18 27.75
CA GLY A 109 3.72 11.40 29.03
C GLY A 109 5.26 11.51 28.95
N TRP A 110 5.84 11.38 27.76
CA TRP A 110 7.29 11.54 27.51
C TRP A 110 7.62 12.72 26.62
N ASP A 111 6.74 13.68 26.52
CA ASP A 111 7.03 14.93 25.81
C ASP A 111 8.15 15.67 26.50
N SER A 112 9.26 15.89 25.80
CA SER A 112 10.39 16.68 26.28
C SER A 112 9.97 18.11 26.65
N ASP A 113 8.94 18.62 26.02
CA ASP A 113 8.39 19.95 26.25
C ASP A 113 7.69 20.05 27.61
N LEU A 114 7.23 18.92 28.19
CA LEU A 114 6.70 18.87 29.56
C LEU A 114 7.81 18.83 30.62
N VAL A 115 9.01 18.38 30.26
CA VAL A 115 10.16 18.28 31.16
C VAL A 115 11.03 19.55 31.13
N LEU A 116 11.09 20.18 29.98
CA LEU A 116 11.72 21.48 29.81
C LEU A 116 10.62 22.52 30.09
N ALA A 117 10.70 23.19 31.24
CA ALA A 117 9.80 24.32 31.54
C ALA A 117 9.75 25.25 30.33
N PRO A 118 8.57 25.65 29.86
CA PRO A 118 8.48 26.52 28.70
C PRO A 118 9.11 27.85 29.05
N GLU A 119 10.36 28.07 28.70
CA GLU A 119 10.81 29.41 28.42
C GLU A 119 9.94 29.87 27.25
N HIS A 120 9.15 30.89 27.48
CA HIS A 120 8.22 31.50 26.56
C HIS A 120 8.90 31.78 25.20
N GLN A 121 9.04 30.77 24.36
CA GLN A 121 9.19 30.97 22.94
C GLN A 121 7.77 31.12 22.39
N GLU A 122 7.23 32.34 22.55
CA GLU A 122 6.23 32.82 21.62
C GLU A 122 6.88 32.76 20.23
N SER A 123 6.80 31.62 19.59
CA SER A 123 7.10 31.54 18.16
C SER A 123 6.03 32.39 17.49
N GLU A 124 6.41 33.62 17.13
CA GLU A 124 5.68 34.51 16.23
C GLU A 124 5.56 33.87 14.83
N GLY A 125 5.20 32.58 14.74
CA GLY A 125 4.75 31.99 13.51
C GLY A 125 3.46 32.66 13.09
N SER A 126 3.44 33.26 11.91
CA SER A 126 2.25 33.81 11.30
C SER A 126 1.10 32.82 11.44
N SER A 127 -0.12 33.28 11.68
CA SER A 127 -1.29 32.38 11.74
C SER A 127 -1.46 31.56 10.45
N ALA A 128 -0.96 32.08 9.34
CA ALA A 128 -0.89 31.39 8.06
C ALA A 128 0.07 30.17 8.07
N ASP A 129 1.21 30.25 8.79
CA ASP A 129 2.17 29.16 8.87
C ASP A 129 1.62 28.01 9.74
N ARG A 130 0.95 28.32 10.84
CA ARG A 130 0.27 27.31 11.69
C ARG A 130 -0.85 26.59 10.93
N TRP A 131 -1.67 27.33 10.20
CA TRP A 131 -2.73 26.74 9.38
C TRP A 131 -2.15 25.80 8.31
N LEU A 132 -1.06 26.18 7.68
CA LEU A 132 -0.38 25.35 6.70
C LEU A 132 0.20 24.07 7.32
N GLU A 133 0.80 24.17 8.49
CA GLU A 133 1.30 23.03 9.26
C GLU A 133 0.15 22.07 9.62
N ASP A 134 -0.96 22.55 10.15
CA ASP A 134 -2.12 21.74 10.51
C ASP A 134 -2.70 20.98 9.31
N MET A 135 -2.62 21.55 8.12
CA MET A 135 -3.06 20.88 6.88
C MET A 135 -2.07 19.83 6.38
N ILE A 136 -0.77 20.05 6.53
CA ILE A 136 0.27 19.16 6.02
C ILE A 136 0.57 17.99 6.98
N GLU A 137 0.43 18.21 8.28
CA GLU A 137 0.77 17.23 9.31
C GLU A 137 0.04 15.87 9.16
N PRO A 138 -1.27 15.80 8.85
CA PRO A 138 -1.92 14.51 8.59
C PRO A 138 -1.33 13.76 7.39
N ALA A 139 -0.90 14.48 6.35
CA ALA A 139 -0.26 13.86 5.18
C ALA A 139 1.12 13.31 5.55
N LYS A 140 1.94 14.05 6.28
CA LYS A 140 3.25 13.58 6.78
C LYS A 140 3.10 12.33 7.66
N ARG A 141 2.15 12.35 8.61
CA ARG A 141 1.87 11.18 9.47
C ARG A 141 1.41 9.98 8.66
N SER A 142 0.60 10.21 7.63
CA SER A 142 0.15 9.19 6.68
C SER A 142 1.35 8.55 5.97
N ASP A 143 2.27 9.34 5.47
CA ASP A 143 3.46 8.88 4.77
C ASP A 143 4.40 8.11 5.71
N GLN A 144 4.62 8.59 6.92
CA GLN A 144 5.42 7.92 7.95
C GLN A 144 4.81 6.56 8.34
N MET A 145 3.51 6.52 8.59
CA MET A 145 2.81 5.27 8.89
C MET A 145 2.92 4.29 7.73
N SER A 146 2.66 4.74 6.50
CA SER A 146 2.74 3.90 5.31
C SER A 146 4.15 3.35 5.09
N TRP A 147 5.19 4.16 5.32
CA TRP A 147 6.58 3.73 5.21
C TRP A 147 6.89 2.58 6.17
N MET A 148 6.48 2.70 7.43
CA MET A 148 6.69 1.65 8.45
C MET A 148 5.89 0.39 8.14
N LEU A 149 4.65 0.53 7.70
CA LEU A 149 3.79 -0.62 7.33
C LEU A 149 4.35 -1.37 6.11
N LEU A 150 4.78 -0.66 5.07
CA LEU A 150 5.38 -1.27 3.88
C LEU A 150 6.73 -1.92 4.16
N GLY A 151 7.55 -1.32 5.04
CA GLY A 151 8.78 -1.94 5.52
C GLY A 151 8.52 -3.25 6.27
N SER A 152 7.53 -3.26 7.14
CA SER A 152 7.09 -4.47 7.87
C SER A 152 6.52 -5.53 6.93
N ALA A 153 5.73 -5.12 5.92
CA ALA A 153 5.19 -6.01 4.91
C ALA A 153 6.29 -6.64 4.06
N LEU A 154 7.31 -5.88 3.67
CA LEU A 154 8.46 -6.38 2.93
C LEU A 154 9.28 -7.38 3.77
N SER A 155 9.54 -7.07 5.03
CA SER A 155 10.24 -7.96 5.96
C SER A 155 9.49 -9.29 6.14
N LEU A 156 8.18 -9.22 6.35
CA LEU A 156 7.33 -10.42 6.44
C LEU A 156 7.32 -11.22 5.13
N ALA A 157 7.32 -10.54 3.97
CA ALA A 157 7.37 -11.21 2.68
C ALA A 157 8.69 -11.98 2.46
N HIS A 158 9.81 -11.44 2.95
CA HIS A 158 11.08 -12.16 2.96
C HIS A 158 11.05 -13.38 3.89
N GLU A 159 10.52 -13.22 5.10
CA GLU A 159 10.39 -14.31 6.06
C GLU A 159 9.52 -15.45 5.53
N LEU A 160 8.42 -15.11 4.85
CA LEU A 160 7.50 -16.09 4.24
C LEU A 160 8.02 -16.65 2.90
N GLY A 161 9.24 -16.31 2.46
CA GLY A 161 9.79 -16.79 1.20
C GLY A 161 8.96 -16.39 -0.03
N ILE A 162 8.21 -15.27 0.05
CA ILE A 162 7.31 -14.84 -1.04
C ILE A 162 8.08 -14.62 -2.35
N PHE A 163 9.36 -14.25 -2.27
CA PHE A 163 10.21 -13.93 -3.42
C PHE A 163 11.02 -15.11 -3.94
N GLU A 164 11.02 -16.24 -3.25
CA GLU A 164 11.75 -17.44 -3.66
C GLU A 164 11.13 -18.07 -4.90
N LEU A 165 12.02 -18.59 -5.77
CA LEU A 165 11.63 -19.21 -7.04
C LEU A 165 11.20 -20.68 -6.86
N ASP A 166 11.67 -21.32 -5.80
CA ASP A 166 11.53 -22.76 -5.60
C ASP A 166 10.34 -23.07 -4.70
N ASP A 167 9.26 -23.54 -5.31
CA ASP A 167 8.04 -23.97 -4.61
C ASP A 167 8.28 -25.11 -3.60
N LYS A 168 9.46 -25.75 -3.65
CA LYS A 168 9.77 -26.93 -2.83
C LYS A 168 10.22 -26.64 -1.41
N LYS A 169 10.53 -25.39 -1.07
CA LYS A 169 11.02 -24.99 0.27
C LYS A 169 10.02 -24.24 1.12
N CYS A 170 8.81 -24.00 0.64
CA CYS A 170 7.83 -23.29 1.41
C CYS A 170 7.08 -24.24 2.36
N ASP A 171 7.54 -24.35 3.58
CA ASP A 171 6.87 -25.07 4.70
C ASP A 171 5.44 -24.57 4.99
N TYR A 172 5.04 -23.45 4.35
CA TYR A 172 3.72 -22.82 4.54
C TYR A 172 2.58 -23.49 3.76
N THR A 173 2.88 -24.36 2.79
CA THR A 173 1.84 -25.13 2.07
C THR A 173 1.12 -26.10 3.00
N SER A 174 1.81 -26.63 4.01
CA SER A 174 1.23 -27.52 5.02
C SER A 174 0.15 -26.84 5.89
N VAL A 175 0.16 -25.50 5.96
CA VAL A 175 -0.80 -24.71 6.75
C VAL A 175 -2.13 -24.51 6.00
N TYR A 176 -2.11 -24.60 4.68
CA TYR A 176 -3.29 -24.40 3.83
C TYR A 176 -3.97 -25.69 3.38
N GLU A 177 -3.56 -26.86 3.91
CA GLU A 177 -4.15 -28.15 3.55
C GLU A 177 -5.68 -28.13 3.71
N GLY A 178 -6.37 -28.32 2.61
CA GLY A 178 -7.77 -28.76 2.55
C GLY A 178 -8.81 -27.81 1.98
N SER A 179 -8.50 -26.53 1.62
CA SER A 179 -9.57 -25.61 1.20
C SER A 179 -9.26 -24.76 -0.03
N ILE A 180 -8.00 -24.49 -0.35
CA ILE A 180 -7.58 -23.64 -1.47
C ILE A 180 -6.62 -24.44 -2.35
N SER A 181 -6.79 -24.37 -3.69
CA SER A 181 -5.86 -25.02 -4.61
C SER A 181 -4.48 -24.37 -4.56
N ASP A 182 -3.43 -25.16 -4.76
CA ASP A 182 -2.02 -24.67 -4.82
C ASP A 182 -1.87 -23.54 -5.85
N ASP A 183 -2.63 -23.61 -6.95
CA ASP A 183 -2.62 -22.58 -7.98
C ASP A 183 -3.16 -21.25 -7.50
N GLN A 184 -4.18 -21.24 -6.64
CA GLN A 184 -4.69 -20.01 -6.02
C GLN A 184 -3.68 -19.39 -5.06
N ILE A 185 -2.95 -20.22 -4.30
CA ILE A 185 -1.89 -19.74 -3.40
C ILE A 185 -0.74 -19.15 -4.22
N LYS A 186 -0.33 -19.79 -5.31
CA LYS A 186 0.70 -19.27 -6.23
C LYS A 186 0.27 -17.94 -6.83
N LEU A 187 -0.96 -17.83 -7.30
CA LEU A 187 -1.50 -16.59 -7.86
C LEU A 187 -1.52 -15.48 -6.80
N ARG A 188 -1.93 -15.79 -5.56
CA ARG A 188 -1.94 -14.84 -4.44
C ARG A 188 -0.52 -14.34 -4.12
N ARG A 189 0.48 -15.24 -4.10
CA ARG A 189 1.90 -14.85 -3.93
C ARG A 189 2.38 -13.91 -5.03
N GLN A 190 2.11 -14.23 -6.30
CA GLN A 190 2.49 -13.38 -7.43
C GLN A 190 1.83 -12.00 -7.36
N ARG A 191 0.58 -11.94 -6.93
CA ARG A 191 -0.13 -10.67 -6.71
C ARG A 191 0.55 -9.83 -5.64
N VAL A 192 0.83 -10.41 -4.48
CA VAL A 192 1.49 -9.72 -3.38
C VAL A 192 2.88 -9.22 -3.77
N GLN A 193 3.66 -9.98 -4.53
CA GLN A 193 4.96 -9.51 -5.07
C GLN A 193 4.82 -8.23 -5.89
N ARG A 194 3.82 -8.18 -6.80
CA ARG A 194 3.57 -7.02 -7.66
C ARG A 194 3.05 -5.83 -6.87
N LEU A 195 2.13 -6.06 -5.94
CA LEU A 195 1.60 -5.02 -5.07
C LEU A 195 2.72 -4.40 -4.22
N LEU A 196 3.56 -5.21 -3.59
CA LEU A 196 4.72 -4.71 -2.84
C LEU A 196 5.65 -3.88 -3.72
N TYR A 197 5.95 -4.35 -4.94
CA TYR A 197 6.77 -3.60 -5.88
C TYR A 197 6.18 -2.21 -6.16
N VAL A 198 4.89 -2.16 -6.49
CA VAL A 198 4.21 -0.91 -6.83
C VAL A 198 4.15 0.03 -5.62
N TYR A 199 3.61 -0.43 -4.50
CA TYR A 199 3.38 0.42 -3.31
C TYR A 199 4.68 0.97 -2.73
N ILE A 200 5.72 0.13 -2.61
CA ILE A 200 7.02 0.56 -2.05
C ILE A 200 7.69 1.60 -2.95
N ASN A 201 7.71 1.38 -4.28
CA ASN A 201 8.34 2.33 -5.18
C ASN A 201 7.54 3.64 -5.28
N GLN A 202 6.21 3.58 -5.30
CA GLN A 202 5.38 4.78 -5.32
C GLN A 202 5.53 5.63 -4.06
N LEU A 203 5.54 4.99 -2.89
CA LEU A 203 5.76 5.72 -1.64
C LEU A 203 7.17 6.32 -1.57
N ALA A 204 8.20 5.55 -1.97
CA ALA A 204 9.59 6.02 -1.96
C ALA A 204 9.75 7.30 -2.79
N TRP A 205 9.20 7.34 -4.00
CA TRP A 205 9.29 8.55 -4.84
C TRP A 205 8.49 9.72 -4.25
N ARG A 206 7.29 9.46 -3.68
CA ARG A 206 6.42 10.49 -3.10
C ARG A 206 7.08 11.21 -1.93
N ILE A 207 7.81 10.46 -1.09
CA ILE A 207 8.52 11.01 0.06
C ILE A 207 9.97 11.39 -0.24
N GLY A 208 10.44 11.20 -1.50
CA GLY A 208 11.80 11.55 -1.91
C GLY A 208 12.89 10.64 -1.32
N CYS A 209 12.55 9.41 -0.95
CA CYS A 209 13.49 8.44 -0.36
C CYS A 209 13.90 7.35 -1.37
N VAL A 210 15.02 6.69 -1.05
CA VAL A 210 15.43 5.48 -1.78
C VAL A 210 14.44 4.35 -1.48
N SER A 211 14.08 3.59 -2.52
CA SER A 211 13.17 2.45 -2.37
C SER A 211 13.68 1.42 -1.38
N LEU A 212 12.82 0.94 -0.48
CA LEU A 212 13.14 -0.16 0.45
C LEU A 212 13.40 -1.49 -0.28
N MET A 213 12.91 -1.62 -1.50
CA MET A 213 13.06 -2.87 -2.27
C MET A 213 14.44 -2.95 -2.92
N PRO A 214 15.23 -4.03 -2.68
CA PRO A 214 16.50 -4.25 -3.34
C PRO A 214 16.38 -4.24 -4.88
N GLN A 215 17.36 -3.67 -5.58
CA GLN A 215 17.32 -3.58 -7.05
C GLN A 215 17.22 -4.96 -7.72
N SER A 216 17.96 -5.95 -7.24
CA SER A 216 17.91 -7.31 -7.76
C SER A 216 16.50 -7.89 -7.71
N LEU A 217 15.81 -7.68 -6.59
CA LEU A 217 14.42 -8.11 -6.40
C LEU A 217 13.46 -7.31 -7.28
N SER A 218 13.66 -6.00 -7.38
CA SER A 218 12.90 -5.12 -8.27
C SER A 218 12.97 -5.61 -9.73
N HIS A 219 14.15 -5.94 -10.21
CA HIS A 219 14.33 -6.47 -11.56
C HIS A 219 13.70 -7.86 -11.75
N ALA A 220 13.84 -8.74 -10.76
CA ALA A 220 13.25 -10.08 -10.81
C ALA A 220 11.71 -10.01 -10.88
N ILE A 221 11.06 -9.15 -10.08
CA ILE A 221 9.60 -8.99 -10.08
C ILE A 221 9.15 -8.32 -11.38
N ALA A 222 9.83 -7.25 -11.79
CA ALA A 222 9.48 -6.49 -12.99
C ALA A 222 9.61 -7.30 -14.29
N GLY A 223 10.51 -8.29 -14.32
CA GLY A 223 10.70 -9.19 -15.47
C GLY A 223 9.75 -10.38 -15.51
N ARG A 224 9.06 -10.69 -14.40
CA ARG A 224 8.16 -11.85 -14.35
C ARG A 224 6.83 -11.54 -15.01
N GLN A 225 6.48 -12.36 -16.00
CA GLN A 225 5.11 -12.41 -16.50
C GLN A 225 4.29 -13.36 -15.60
N ILE A 226 3.06 -12.96 -15.24
CA ILE A 226 2.12 -13.91 -14.61
C ILE A 226 1.87 -15.01 -15.64
N SER A 227 1.89 -16.26 -15.17
CA SER A 227 1.46 -17.39 -16.01
C SER A 227 -0.01 -17.17 -16.38
N ARG A 228 -0.25 -16.64 -17.58
CA ARG A 228 -1.60 -16.46 -18.13
C ARG A 228 -2.40 -17.77 -18.18
N ALA A 229 -1.70 -18.89 -18.07
CA ALA A 229 -2.33 -20.22 -17.99
C ALA A 229 -3.15 -20.43 -16.70
N LEU A 230 -2.85 -19.68 -15.62
CA LEU A 230 -3.59 -19.75 -14.35
C LEU A 230 -4.70 -18.69 -14.25
N SER A 231 -4.78 -17.78 -15.21
CA SER A 231 -5.75 -16.68 -15.21
C SER A 231 -6.96 -17.06 -16.03
N GLN A 232 -8.14 -16.76 -15.51
CA GLN A 232 -9.36 -16.94 -16.30
C GLN A 232 -9.41 -15.92 -17.45
N PRO A 233 -9.99 -16.26 -18.60
CA PRO A 233 -10.22 -15.31 -19.68
C PRO A 233 -11.07 -14.15 -19.17
N GLY A 234 -10.54 -12.92 -19.23
CA GLY A 234 -11.23 -11.72 -18.77
C GLY A 234 -10.77 -11.19 -17.41
N ASP A 235 -9.62 -11.60 -16.89
CA ASP A 235 -9.07 -11.09 -15.64
C ASP A 235 -8.58 -9.62 -15.81
N GLU A 236 -9.53 -8.70 -15.63
CA GLU A 236 -9.29 -7.24 -15.69
C GLU A 236 -8.22 -6.78 -14.70
N TRP A 237 -8.09 -7.51 -13.58
CA TRP A 237 -7.08 -7.21 -12.57
C TRP A 237 -5.65 -7.36 -13.13
N LEU A 238 -5.41 -8.38 -13.94
CA LEU A 238 -4.08 -8.59 -14.54
C LEU A 238 -3.70 -7.48 -15.51
N ALA A 239 -4.63 -7.09 -16.38
CA ALA A 239 -4.40 -5.98 -17.32
C ALA A 239 -4.13 -4.67 -16.58
N PHE A 240 -4.89 -4.41 -15.51
CA PHE A 240 -4.67 -3.27 -14.62
C PHE A 240 -3.29 -3.32 -13.98
N MET A 241 -2.91 -4.46 -13.40
CA MET A 241 -1.61 -4.61 -12.73
C MET A 241 -0.43 -4.53 -13.69
N ASP A 242 -0.55 -5.05 -14.91
CA ASP A 242 0.50 -4.92 -15.93
C ASP A 242 0.69 -3.45 -16.31
N SER A 243 -0.39 -2.72 -16.54
CA SER A 243 -0.35 -1.27 -16.79
C SER A 243 0.28 -0.50 -15.63
N TRP A 244 -0.12 -0.81 -14.39
CA TRP A 244 0.40 -0.14 -13.19
C TRP A 244 1.87 -0.46 -12.92
N MET A 245 2.27 -1.70 -13.14
CA MET A 245 3.68 -2.12 -13.07
C MET A 245 4.54 -1.37 -14.07
N ASP A 246 4.09 -1.22 -15.32
CA ASP A 246 4.85 -0.53 -16.36
C ASP A 246 4.94 0.97 -16.07
N LEU A 247 3.87 1.58 -15.58
CA LEU A 247 3.91 2.97 -15.12
C LEU A 247 4.88 3.15 -13.94
N THR A 248 4.88 2.21 -12.99
CA THR A 248 5.79 2.25 -11.83
C THR A 248 7.25 2.09 -12.26
N LYS A 249 7.56 1.22 -13.25
CA LYS A 249 8.90 1.09 -13.83
C LYS A 249 9.35 2.41 -14.47
N LEU A 250 8.46 3.03 -15.24
CA LEU A 250 8.73 4.30 -15.89
C LEU A 250 9.00 5.39 -14.85
N ALA A 251 8.15 5.51 -13.84
CA ALA A 251 8.30 6.48 -12.76
C ALA A 251 9.60 6.26 -11.97
N LYS A 252 9.93 4.99 -11.65
CA LYS A 252 11.19 4.65 -11.01
C LYS A 252 12.39 5.06 -11.86
N SER A 253 12.35 4.79 -13.16
CA SER A 253 13.41 5.18 -14.09
C SER A 253 13.59 6.70 -14.14
N VAL A 254 12.49 7.48 -14.13
CA VAL A 254 12.53 8.94 -14.02
C VAL A 254 13.20 9.36 -12.71
N THR A 255 12.77 8.81 -11.58
CA THR A 255 13.34 9.16 -10.27
C THR A 255 14.82 8.84 -10.18
N ASP A 256 15.23 7.65 -10.61
CA ASP A 256 16.64 7.21 -10.58
C ASP A 256 17.51 8.06 -11.53
N THR A 257 16.93 8.61 -12.61
CA THR A 257 17.66 9.43 -13.59
C THR A 257 17.76 10.90 -13.18
N PHE A 258 16.67 11.50 -12.68
CA PHE A 258 16.65 12.93 -12.36
C PHE A 258 17.07 13.23 -10.92
N PHE A 259 16.79 12.32 -9.99
CA PHE A 259 16.93 12.58 -8.55
C PHE A 259 17.79 11.56 -7.80
N PRO A 260 18.94 11.11 -8.36
CA PRO A 260 19.83 10.19 -7.61
C PRO A 260 20.47 10.86 -6.41
N SER A 261 20.66 12.19 -6.46
CA SER A 261 21.06 13.03 -5.33
C SER A 261 20.67 14.50 -5.58
N VAL A 262 20.54 15.27 -4.51
CA VAL A 262 20.20 16.71 -4.59
C VAL A 262 21.23 17.49 -5.42
N SER A 263 22.52 17.19 -5.21
CA SER A 263 23.61 17.84 -5.95
C SER A 263 23.56 17.52 -7.46
N PHE A 264 23.32 16.27 -7.80
CA PHE A 264 23.18 15.83 -9.20
C PHE A 264 21.97 16.46 -9.88
N ALA A 265 20.81 16.45 -9.24
CA ALA A 265 19.60 17.09 -9.76
C ALA A 265 19.84 18.58 -10.03
N ARG A 266 20.46 19.31 -9.08
CA ARG A 266 20.80 20.71 -9.25
C ARG A 266 21.74 20.94 -10.44
N GLN A 267 22.77 20.10 -10.61
CA GLN A 267 23.69 20.15 -11.74
C GLN A 267 23.00 19.90 -13.07
N GLN A 268 22.09 18.92 -13.14
CA GLN A 268 21.28 18.61 -14.33
C GLN A 268 20.43 19.83 -14.75
N PHE A 269 19.78 20.47 -13.79
CA PHE A 269 18.96 21.67 -14.07
C PHE A 269 19.83 22.84 -14.56
N HIS A 270 20.99 23.08 -13.95
CA HIS A 270 21.89 24.16 -14.39
C HIS A 270 22.52 23.91 -15.76
N SER A 271 22.81 22.66 -16.11
CA SER A 271 23.44 22.32 -17.40
C SER A 271 22.48 22.27 -18.58
N GLY A 272 21.15 22.31 -18.35
CA GLY A 272 20.13 22.17 -19.37
C GLY A 272 19.95 20.76 -19.94
N ARG A 273 20.75 19.77 -19.49
CA ARG A 273 20.67 18.36 -19.97
C ARG A 273 19.34 17.68 -19.67
N TYR A 274 18.59 18.20 -18.71
CA TYR A 274 17.27 17.66 -18.36
C TYR A 274 16.27 17.76 -19.51
N ILE A 275 16.46 18.66 -20.48
CA ILE A 275 15.52 18.87 -21.60
C ILE A 275 15.45 17.62 -22.49
N ASP A 276 16.61 17.10 -22.90
CA ASP A 276 16.69 15.90 -23.74
C ASP A 276 16.12 14.66 -23.01
N LEU A 277 16.36 14.58 -21.70
CA LEU A 277 15.82 13.51 -20.86
C LEU A 277 14.30 13.63 -20.73
N LEU A 278 13.75 14.83 -20.59
CA LEU A 278 12.29 15.04 -20.54
C LEU A 278 11.62 14.59 -21.84
N ASP A 279 12.19 14.91 -23.00
CA ASP A 279 11.67 14.48 -24.30
C ASP A 279 11.70 12.96 -24.46
N HIS A 280 12.78 12.32 -23.98
CA HIS A 280 12.86 10.87 -23.93
C HIS A 280 11.73 10.25 -23.07
N PHE A 281 11.56 10.71 -21.83
CA PHE A 281 10.55 10.18 -20.92
C PHE A 281 9.12 10.52 -21.38
N ARG A 282 8.93 11.69 -22.00
CA ARG A 282 7.64 12.06 -22.63
C ARG A 282 7.25 11.04 -23.69
N THR A 283 8.20 10.63 -24.53
CA THR A 283 7.96 9.61 -25.56
C THR A 283 7.55 8.28 -24.95
N LEU A 284 8.24 7.84 -23.87
CA LEU A 284 7.91 6.61 -23.16
C LEU A 284 6.52 6.68 -22.49
N LEU A 285 6.16 7.83 -21.92
CA LEU A 285 4.85 8.02 -21.30
C LEU A 285 3.72 8.02 -22.34
N VAL A 286 3.93 8.64 -23.49
CA VAL A 286 2.97 8.60 -24.60
C VAL A 286 2.77 7.17 -25.08
N ARG A 287 3.85 6.41 -25.23
CA ARG A 287 3.78 5.00 -25.61
C ARG A 287 3.00 4.18 -24.58
N TRP A 288 3.32 4.33 -23.28
CA TRP A 288 2.57 3.67 -22.21
C TRP A 288 1.07 4.00 -22.28
N LYS A 289 0.73 5.30 -22.49
CA LYS A 289 -0.66 5.74 -22.64
C LYS A 289 -1.33 5.08 -23.85
N ASP A 290 -0.62 4.99 -24.97
CA ASP A 290 -1.15 4.39 -26.21
C ASP A 290 -1.36 2.87 -26.05
N ASP A 291 -0.46 2.20 -25.35
CA ASP A 291 -0.51 0.75 -25.14
C ASP A 291 -1.61 0.34 -24.13
N HIS A 292 -1.87 1.15 -23.10
CA HIS A 292 -2.75 0.78 -22.00
C HIS A 292 -4.08 1.56 -21.90
N LEU A 293 -4.15 2.78 -22.40
CA LEU A 293 -5.34 3.65 -22.23
C LEU A 293 -6.11 3.91 -23.54
N ARG A 294 -5.56 3.62 -24.70
CA ARG A 294 -6.34 3.70 -25.94
C ARG A 294 -7.34 2.55 -26.01
N PRO A 295 -8.63 2.83 -26.26
CA PRO A 295 -9.60 1.79 -26.49
C PRO A 295 -9.22 1.04 -27.77
N GLN A 296 -8.53 -0.06 -27.65
CA GLN A 296 -8.51 -1.06 -28.71
C GLN A 296 -9.92 -1.58 -28.80
N GLY A 297 -10.62 -1.41 -29.90
CA GLY A 297 -12.04 -1.61 -30.20
C GLY A 297 -12.73 -2.89 -29.72
N ARG A 298 -12.39 -3.40 -28.54
CA ARG A 298 -13.08 -4.43 -27.77
C ARG A 298 -12.85 -4.14 -26.27
N HIS A 299 -13.90 -3.60 -25.61
CA HIS A 299 -14.02 -3.49 -24.15
C HIS A 299 -12.78 -2.95 -23.43
N SER A 300 -12.68 -1.64 -23.31
CA SER A 300 -11.76 -1.02 -22.35
C SER A 300 -12.18 -1.44 -20.94
N PRO A 301 -11.34 -2.15 -20.15
CA PRO A 301 -11.67 -2.53 -18.78
C PRO A 301 -11.93 -1.31 -17.87
N PHE A 302 -11.58 -0.12 -18.32
CA PHE A 302 -11.72 1.14 -17.58
C PHE A 302 -13.10 1.80 -17.74
N GLN A 303 -13.95 1.38 -18.70
CA GLN A 303 -15.26 1.99 -18.90
C GLN A 303 -16.41 1.30 -18.16
N SER A 304 -16.24 0.05 -17.73
CA SER A 304 -17.29 -0.73 -17.07
C SER A 304 -17.25 -0.70 -15.53
N SER A 305 -16.11 -0.39 -14.96
CA SER A 305 -15.96 -0.18 -13.51
C SER A 305 -15.63 1.29 -13.30
N GLY A 306 -16.46 2.05 -12.60
CA GLY A 306 -16.24 3.47 -12.27
C GLY A 306 -14.97 3.73 -11.45
N PHE A 307 -13.84 3.16 -11.88
CA PHE A 307 -12.52 3.43 -11.34
C PHE A 307 -12.07 4.81 -11.77
N SER A 308 -12.16 5.76 -10.89
CA SER A 308 -11.30 6.93 -10.95
C SER A 308 -9.87 6.44 -10.75
N LEU A 309 -9.08 6.42 -11.82
CA LEU A 309 -7.71 5.91 -11.89
C LEU A 309 -6.69 6.69 -11.06
N ILE A 310 -7.13 7.71 -10.37
CA ILE A 310 -6.27 8.54 -9.54
C ILE A 310 -6.82 8.46 -8.12
N PRO A 311 -6.11 7.82 -7.16
CA PRO A 311 -6.38 8.06 -5.75
C PRO A 311 -6.43 9.57 -5.53
N SER A 312 -7.42 10.05 -4.79
CA SER A 312 -7.63 11.49 -4.51
C SER A 312 -6.38 12.19 -3.94
N SER A 313 -5.39 11.43 -3.49
CA SER A 313 -4.08 11.89 -3.04
C SER A 313 -3.12 12.29 -4.16
N MET A 314 -3.36 11.90 -5.42
CA MET A 314 -2.51 12.31 -6.56
C MET A 314 -2.93 13.63 -7.20
N ASN A 315 -4.16 14.11 -6.98
CA ASN A 315 -4.62 15.37 -7.58
C ASN A 315 -4.12 16.64 -6.87
N ALA A 316 -3.41 16.52 -5.75
CA ALA A 316 -3.02 17.70 -4.97
C ALA A 316 -1.58 18.20 -5.20
N ASN A 317 -0.71 17.47 -5.92
CA ASN A 317 0.72 17.83 -6.00
C ASN A 317 1.36 17.64 -7.39
N ILE A 318 0.63 17.93 -8.48
CA ILE A 318 1.26 18.13 -9.79
C ILE A 318 0.95 19.57 -10.24
N PHE A 319 1.56 20.52 -9.52
CA PHE A 319 1.99 21.84 -10.02
C PHE A 319 3.05 22.40 -9.10
#